data_7251c82b4594b15508676ac0961cdf81
#
_entry.id   7251c82b4594b15508676ac0961cdf81
#
_cell.length_a   1.000
_cell.length_b   1.000
_cell.length_c   1.000
_cell.angle_alpha   90.00
_cell.angle_beta   90.00
_cell.angle_gamma   90.00
#
_symmetry.space_group_name_H-M   'P 1'
#
loop_
_entity.id
_entity.type
_entity.pdbx_description
1 polymer ?
#
loop_
_entity_poly.entity_id
_entity_poly.type
_entity_poly.pdbx_seq_one_letter_code
_entity_poly.pdbx_strand_id
1 'polypeptide(L)'
;MRKGIAAVVGHIGPAPRGDKMSAPHALAALAALGQPSRLAIFQLLMDAEPNGLAAGLIAEKIGCPHNTLSSHLSVLARSGLVRGQREGRSILYRADVDGIRRLVGFLVNDCCAGHPELCDLQDAVRACGCAPSEKPKKRRS
;
A
#
# COMPACT_ATOMS: atom_id res chain seq x y z
N MET A 1 -3.63 13.81 -24.67
CA MET A 1 -3.49 12.57 -23.92
C MET A 1 -2.38 12.61 -22.87
N ARG A 2 -1.24 13.17 -23.18
CA ARG A 2 -0.12 13.28 -22.22
C ARG A 2 -0.36 14.26 -21.09
N LYS A 3 -1.19 15.27 -21.28
CA LYS A 3 -1.57 16.25 -20.27
C LYS A 3 -2.27 15.66 -19.05
N GLY A 4 -3.04 14.59 -19.23
CA GLY A 4 -3.75 13.94 -18.14
C GLY A 4 -2.84 13.19 -17.18
N ILE A 5 -1.78 12.59 -17.67
CA ILE A 5 -0.85 11.77 -16.85
C ILE A 5 0.03 12.66 -15.97
N ALA A 6 0.57 13.75 -16.50
CA ALA A 6 1.40 14.66 -15.76
C ALA A 6 0.62 15.41 -14.66
N ALA A 7 -0.59 15.86 -14.95
CA ALA A 7 -1.47 16.51 -13.98
C ALA A 7 -1.89 15.56 -12.85
N VAL A 8 -2.08 14.28 -13.19
CA VAL A 8 -2.49 13.24 -12.27
C VAL A 8 -1.41 12.91 -11.24
N VAL A 9 -0.17 12.81 -11.67
CA VAL A 9 0.96 12.47 -10.78
C VAL A 9 1.30 13.62 -9.83
N GLY A 10 1.06 14.87 -10.23
CA GLY A 10 1.39 16.05 -9.44
C GLY A 10 0.42 16.38 -8.29
N HIS A 11 -0.79 15.85 -8.32
CA HIS A 11 -1.87 16.30 -7.42
C HIS A 11 -2.57 15.16 -6.66
N ILE A 12 -1.92 14.03 -6.51
CA ILE A 12 -2.52 12.90 -5.81
C ILE A 12 -2.39 13.12 -4.31
N GLY A 13 -3.50 13.44 -3.68
CA GLY A 13 -3.64 13.43 -2.23
C GLY A 13 -3.75 12.01 -1.67
N PRO A 14 -3.87 11.87 -0.34
CA PRO A 14 -4.10 10.57 0.27
C PRO A 14 -5.35 9.90 -0.33
N ALA A 15 -5.25 8.61 -0.61
CA ALA A 15 -6.36 7.87 -1.19
C ALA A 15 -7.59 7.94 -0.28
N PRO A 16 -8.78 8.21 -0.83
CA PRO A 16 -10.00 8.26 -0.05
C PRO A 16 -10.28 6.90 0.59
N ARG A 17 -10.67 6.92 1.84
CA ARG A 17 -11.02 5.71 2.58
C ARG A 17 -12.39 5.21 2.12
N GLY A 18 -12.45 3.95 1.74
CA GLY A 18 -13.71 3.27 1.46
C GLY A 18 -14.28 3.41 0.06
N ASP A 19 -13.71 4.26 -0.79
CA ASP A 19 -14.18 4.46 -2.16
C ASP A 19 -13.40 3.62 -3.18
N LYS A 20 -14.01 3.46 -4.34
CA LYS A 20 -13.30 2.89 -5.48
C LYS A 20 -12.05 3.71 -5.78
N MET A 21 -10.95 3.03 -5.97
CA MET A 21 -9.71 3.69 -6.36
C MET A 21 -9.87 4.24 -7.78
N SER A 22 -9.52 5.51 -7.96
CA SER A 22 -9.50 6.11 -9.29
C SER A 22 -8.25 5.67 -10.06
N ALA A 23 -8.32 5.74 -11.38
CA ALA A 23 -7.17 5.42 -12.23
C ALA A 23 -5.90 6.21 -11.87
N PRO A 24 -5.97 7.53 -11.59
CA PRO A 24 -4.82 8.29 -11.12
C PRO A 24 -4.17 7.73 -9.85
N HIS A 25 -4.97 7.37 -8.87
CA HIS A 25 -4.48 6.78 -7.61
C HIS A 25 -3.86 5.39 -7.84
N ALA A 26 -4.48 4.58 -8.69
CA ALA A 26 -3.93 3.27 -9.06
C ALA A 26 -2.58 3.40 -9.76
N LEU A 27 -2.44 4.33 -10.69
CA LEU A 27 -1.18 4.59 -11.38
C LEU A 27 -0.08 5.04 -10.40
N ALA A 28 -0.41 5.91 -9.45
CA ALA A 28 0.54 6.34 -8.43
C ALA A 28 0.98 5.17 -7.54
N ALA A 29 0.06 4.32 -7.14
CA ALA A 29 0.37 3.13 -6.33
C ALA A 29 1.26 2.15 -7.10
N LEU A 30 0.95 1.87 -8.36
CA LEU A 30 1.76 1.00 -9.21
C LEU A 30 3.15 1.59 -9.44
N ALA A 31 3.25 2.88 -9.71
CA ALA A 31 4.53 3.56 -9.88
C ALA A 31 5.37 3.55 -8.59
N ALA A 32 4.73 3.71 -7.44
CA ALA A 32 5.40 3.61 -6.14
C ALA A 32 5.99 2.23 -5.92
N LEU A 33 5.25 1.17 -6.19
CA LEU A 33 5.71 -0.21 -6.05
C LEU A 33 6.66 -0.66 -7.16
N GLY A 34 6.71 0.06 -8.27
CA GLY A 34 7.55 -0.26 -9.41
C GLY A 34 9.05 0.03 -9.23
N GLN A 35 9.48 0.34 -8.01
CA GLN A 35 10.89 0.60 -7.68
C GLN A 35 11.34 -0.38 -6.60
N PRO A 36 12.49 -1.07 -6.78
CA PRO A 36 12.88 -2.18 -5.90
C PRO A 36 12.96 -1.83 -4.42
N SER A 37 13.54 -0.70 -4.08
CA SER A 37 13.67 -0.29 -2.66
C SER A 37 12.31 0.01 -2.03
N ARG A 38 11.41 0.64 -2.78
CA ARG A 38 10.05 0.91 -2.28
C ARG A 38 9.24 -0.36 -2.10
N LEU A 39 9.37 -1.30 -3.02
CA LEU A 39 8.72 -2.60 -2.86
C LEU A 39 9.23 -3.33 -1.60
N ALA A 40 10.54 -3.33 -1.39
CA ALA A 40 11.14 -3.94 -0.21
C ALA A 40 10.68 -3.28 1.10
N ILE A 41 10.59 -1.96 1.12
CA ILE A 41 10.06 -1.21 2.27
C ILE A 41 8.60 -1.58 2.53
N PHE A 42 7.79 -1.63 1.48
CA PHE A 42 6.38 -2.00 1.60
C PHE A 42 6.22 -3.42 2.15
N GLN A 43 6.96 -4.38 1.63
CA GLN A 43 6.95 -5.78 2.11
C GLN A 43 7.35 -5.85 3.58
N LEU A 44 8.41 -5.15 3.97
CA LEU A 44 8.87 -5.08 5.35
C LEU A 44 7.79 -4.54 6.29
N LEU A 45 7.06 -3.52 5.85
CA LEU A 45 5.97 -2.94 6.64
C LEU A 45 4.75 -3.87 6.70
N MET A 46 4.47 -4.59 5.62
CA MET A 46 3.41 -5.62 5.66
C MET A 46 3.72 -6.72 6.67
N ASP A 47 4.97 -7.17 6.73
CA ASP A 47 5.40 -8.17 7.70
C ASP A 47 5.33 -7.65 9.15
N ALA A 48 5.50 -6.35 9.32
CA ALA A 48 5.47 -5.70 10.65
C ALA A 48 4.07 -5.32 11.14
N GLU A 49 3.03 -5.54 10.33
CA GLU A 49 1.65 -5.27 10.77
C GLU A 49 1.24 -6.19 11.94
N PRO A 50 0.48 -5.71 12.92
CA PRO A 50 -0.10 -4.36 13.02
C PRO A 50 0.78 -3.33 13.71
N ASN A 51 1.98 -3.67 14.13
CA ASN A 51 2.81 -2.82 15.00
C ASN A 51 3.47 -1.66 14.24
N GLY A 52 3.88 -1.88 12.99
CA GLY A 52 4.63 -0.91 12.23
C GLY A 52 6.10 -0.82 12.63
N LEU A 53 6.84 0.05 11.97
CA LEU A 53 8.27 0.26 12.21
C LEU A 53 8.61 1.74 12.19
N ALA A 54 9.53 2.14 13.08
CA ALA A 54 10.11 3.48 13.05
C ALA A 54 11.05 3.64 11.84
N ALA A 55 11.17 4.87 11.32
CA ALA A 55 12.00 5.17 10.16
C ALA A 55 13.45 4.70 10.33
N GLY A 56 14.04 4.91 11.49
CA GLY A 56 15.42 4.47 11.78
C GLY A 56 15.61 2.97 11.62
N LEU A 57 14.65 2.18 12.09
CA LEU A 57 14.69 0.72 11.98
C LEU A 57 14.49 0.26 10.54
N ILE A 58 13.63 0.92 9.79
CA ILE A 58 13.45 0.64 8.37
C ILE A 58 14.74 0.92 7.60
N ALA A 59 15.38 2.07 7.86
CA ALA A 59 16.64 2.43 7.22
C ALA A 59 17.72 1.38 7.47
N GLU A 60 17.83 0.91 8.71
CA GLU A 60 18.77 -0.13 9.11
C GLU A 60 18.50 -1.45 8.39
N LYS A 61 17.25 -1.90 8.35
CA LYS A 61 16.88 -3.18 7.74
C LYS A 61 17.01 -3.15 6.21
N ILE A 62 16.70 -2.05 5.58
CA ILE A 62 16.79 -1.88 4.13
C ILE A 62 18.23 -1.54 3.71
N GLY A 63 19.02 -0.97 4.61
CA GLY A 63 20.40 -0.58 4.32
C GLY A 63 20.50 0.66 3.44
N CYS A 64 19.61 1.64 3.62
CA CYS A 64 19.62 2.87 2.84
C CYS A 64 19.78 4.10 3.74
N PRO A 65 20.36 5.20 3.21
CA PRO A 65 20.46 6.45 3.95
C PRO A 65 19.11 7.02 4.34
N HIS A 66 19.04 7.75 5.45
CA HIS A 66 17.81 8.35 5.94
C HIS A 66 17.12 9.28 4.92
N ASN A 67 17.88 10.06 4.18
CA ASN A 67 17.34 10.95 3.17
C ASN A 67 16.65 10.18 2.04
N THR A 68 17.27 9.12 1.59
CA THR A 68 16.71 8.24 0.56
C THR A 68 15.46 7.52 1.08
N LEU A 69 15.52 7.02 2.31
CA LEU A 69 14.35 6.39 2.94
C LEU A 69 13.18 7.37 3.06
N SER A 70 13.43 8.59 3.51
CA SER A 70 12.38 9.62 3.62
C SER A 70 11.70 9.89 2.28
N SER A 71 12.46 9.93 1.19
CA SER A 71 11.92 10.07 -0.16
C SER A 71 11.04 8.88 -0.54
N HIS A 72 11.49 7.67 -0.28
CA HIS A 72 10.73 6.46 -0.56
C HIS A 72 9.44 6.37 0.25
N LEU A 73 9.52 6.65 1.54
CA LEU A 73 8.34 6.67 2.42
C LEU A 73 7.34 7.74 2.01
N SER A 74 7.83 8.91 1.59
CA SER A 74 6.99 10.00 1.09
C SER A 74 6.20 9.58 -0.15
N VAL A 75 6.85 8.93 -1.10
CA VAL A 75 6.20 8.41 -2.30
C VAL A 75 5.15 7.36 -1.96
N LEU A 76 5.49 6.41 -1.09
CA LEU A 76 4.57 5.35 -0.65
C LEU A 76 3.37 5.93 0.13
N ALA A 77 3.59 6.93 0.97
CA ALA A 77 2.53 7.57 1.73
C ALA A 77 1.56 8.34 0.82
N ARG A 78 2.09 9.09 -0.13
CA ARG A 78 1.26 9.84 -1.09
C ARG A 78 0.46 8.93 -2.01
N SER A 79 0.98 7.75 -2.31
CA SER A 79 0.27 6.76 -3.14
C SER A 79 -0.80 5.96 -2.36
N GLY A 80 -0.92 6.18 -1.04
CA GLY A 80 -1.89 5.51 -0.21
C GLY A 80 -1.51 4.08 0.20
N LEU A 81 -0.24 3.70 0.08
CA LEU A 81 0.24 2.36 0.42
C LEU A 81 0.86 2.26 1.81
N VAL A 82 1.27 3.38 2.37
CA VAL A 82 1.91 3.47 3.68
C VAL A 82 1.30 4.63 4.45
N ARG A 83 1.18 4.47 5.76
CA ARG A 83 0.76 5.54 6.67
C ARG A 83 1.86 5.81 7.69
N GLY A 84 2.16 7.09 7.90
CA GLY A 84 3.03 7.52 8.98
C GLY A 84 2.19 8.07 10.13
N GLN A 85 2.51 7.67 11.34
CA GLN A 85 1.89 8.17 12.55
C GLN A 85 2.97 8.69 13.48
N ARG A 86 2.82 9.92 13.93
CA ARG A 86 3.78 10.51 14.85
C ARG A 86 3.56 9.95 16.26
N GLU A 87 4.62 9.41 16.81
CA GLU A 87 4.68 8.97 18.21
C GLU A 87 5.85 9.67 18.91
N GLY A 88 5.54 10.71 19.68
CA GLY A 88 6.57 11.53 20.33
C GLY A 88 7.47 12.22 19.30
N ARG A 89 8.78 11.90 19.34
CA ARG A 89 9.78 12.45 18.40
C ARG A 89 9.97 11.57 17.16
N SER A 90 9.39 10.38 17.16
CA SER A 90 9.53 9.40 16.08
C SER A 90 8.27 9.36 15.23
N ILE A 91 8.43 8.94 14.00
CA ILE A 91 7.31 8.59 13.12
C ILE A 91 7.31 7.07 12.96
N LEU A 92 6.19 6.47 13.32
CA LEU A 92 5.93 5.06 13.12
C LEU A 92 5.25 4.87 11.77
N TYR A 93 5.82 4.05 10.91
CA TYR A 93 5.24 3.74 9.59
C TYR A 93 4.58 2.39 9.61
N ARG A 94 3.43 2.33 8.94
CA ARG A 94 2.64 1.10 8.78
C ARG A 94 2.20 0.96 7.34
N ALA A 95 2.09 -0.28 6.87
CA ALA A 95 1.47 -0.54 5.59
C ALA A 95 -0.03 -0.18 5.63
N ASP A 96 -0.54 0.40 4.55
CA ASP A 96 -1.96 0.62 4.40
C ASP A 96 -2.59 -0.57 3.67
N VAL A 97 -3.06 -1.54 4.45
CA VAL A 97 -3.66 -2.76 3.93
C VAL A 97 -4.90 -2.45 3.07
N ASP A 98 -5.68 -1.44 3.46
CA ASP A 98 -6.82 -1.02 2.66
C ASP A 98 -6.38 -0.36 1.35
N GLY A 99 -5.24 0.31 1.34
CA GLY A 99 -4.65 0.87 0.13
C GLY A 99 -4.33 -0.20 -0.90
N ILE A 100 -3.65 -1.26 -0.49
CA ILE A 100 -3.34 -2.37 -1.41
C ILE A 100 -4.61 -3.13 -1.82
N ARG A 101 -5.57 -3.29 -0.92
CA ARG A 101 -6.85 -3.91 -1.24
C ARG A 101 -7.60 -3.14 -2.33
N ARG A 102 -7.64 -1.81 -2.23
CA ARG A 102 -8.25 -0.96 -3.25
C ARG A 102 -7.53 -1.05 -4.59
N LEU A 103 -6.20 -1.12 -4.57
CA LEU A 103 -5.41 -1.28 -5.79
C LEU A 103 -5.72 -2.61 -6.49
N VAL A 104 -5.74 -3.71 -5.74
CA VAL A 104 -6.08 -5.03 -6.27
C VAL A 104 -7.51 -5.02 -6.82
N GLY A 105 -8.46 -4.44 -6.10
CA GLY A 105 -9.84 -4.29 -6.56
C GLY A 105 -9.95 -3.49 -7.85
N PHE A 106 -9.20 -2.41 -7.97
CA PHE A 106 -9.14 -1.63 -9.21
C PHE A 106 -8.61 -2.46 -10.38
N LEU A 107 -7.51 -3.19 -10.17
CA LEU A 107 -6.91 -4.00 -11.22
C LEU A 107 -7.87 -5.11 -11.71
N VAL A 108 -8.56 -5.75 -10.80
CA VAL A 108 -9.48 -6.83 -11.14
C VAL A 108 -10.77 -6.31 -11.80
N ASN A 109 -11.39 -5.30 -11.22
CA ASN A 109 -12.72 -4.85 -11.63
C ASN A 109 -12.70 -3.78 -12.72
N ASP A 110 -11.87 -2.76 -12.54
CA ASP A 110 -11.92 -1.58 -13.40
C ASP A 110 -10.90 -1.64 -14.55
N CYS A 111 -9.73 -2.19 -14.32
CA CYS A 111 -8.70 -2.34 -15.34
C CYS A 111 -8.94 -3.56 -16.23
N CYS A 112 -9.32 -4.68 -15.65
CA CYS A 112 -9.50 -5.95 -16.34
C CYS A 112 -10.97 -6.32 -16.55
N ALA A 113 -11.88 -5.37 -16.42
CA ALA A 113 -13.30 -5.50 -16.69
C ALA A 113 -14.02 -6.62 -15.89
N GLY A 114 -13.50 -6.98 -14.73
CA GLY A 114 -14.08 -8.03 -13.89
C GLY A 114 -14.12 -9.40 -14.58
N HIS A 115 -13.09 -9.72 -15.35
CA HIS A 115 -13.02 -10.97 -16.07
C HIS A 115 -13.20 -12.17 -15.13
N PRO A 116 -14.07 -13.16 -15.43
CA PRO A 116 -14.38 -14.27 -14.51
C PRO A 116 -13.14 -15.01 -14.01
N GLU A 117 -12.15 -15.19 -14.86
CA GLU A 117 -10.89 -15.86 -14.52
C GLU A 117 -10.07 -15.12 -13.45
N LEU A 118 -10.30 -13.81 -13.31
CA LEU A 118 -9.64 -12.99 -12.30
C LEU A 118 -10.46 -12.93 -10.99
N CYS A 119 -11.76 -13.15 -11.05
CA CYS A 119 -12.60 -13.23 -9.87
C CYS A 119 -12.23 -14.45 -9.01
N ASP A 120 -11.77 -15.52 -9.62
CA ASP A 120 -11.30 -16.73 -8.94
C ASP A 120 -9.99 -16.51 -8.16
N LEU A 121 -9.28 -15.41 -8.43
CA LEU A 121 -8.09 -15.02 -7.68
C LEU A 121 -8.35 -14.86 -6.18
N GLN A 122 -9.53 -14.39 -5.80
CA GLN A 122 -9.89 -14.26 -4.39
C GLN A 122 -10.00 -15.62 -3.72
N ASP A 123 -10.54 -16.60 -4.41
CA ASP A 123 -10.65 -17.96 -3.91
C ASP A 123 -9.30 -18.68 -3.93
N ALA A 124 -8.50 -18.43 -4.97
CA ALA A 124 -7.13 -18.95 -5.05
C ALA A 124 -6.24 -18.41 -3.92
N VAL A 125 -6.34 -17.13 -3.60
CA VAL A 125 -5.60 -16.49 -2.49
C VAL A 125 -6.04 -17.09 -1.14
N ARG A 126 -7.32 -17.37 -0.97
CA ARG A 126 -7.83 -18.06 0.23
C ARG A 126 -7.29 -19.49 0.32
N ALA A 127 -7.23 -20.18 -0.81
CA ALA A 127 -6.72 -21.55 -0.88
C ALA A 127 -5.22 -21.64 -0.61
N CYS A 128 -4.45 -20.57 -0.88
CA CYS A 128 -3.00 -20.52 -0.64
C CYS A 128 -2.61 -20.25 0.82
N GLY A 129 -3.57 -20.19 1.74
CA GLY A 129 -3.26 -19.92 3.15
C GLY A 129 -2.85 -18.48 3.44
N CYS A 130 -2.92 -17.61 2.46
CA CYS A 130 -2.76 -16.16 2.64
C CYS A 130 -4.05 -15.49 3.12
N ALA A 131 -5.02 -16.27 3.55
CA ALA A 131 -6.19 -15.73 4.21
C ALA A 131 -5.73 -14.94 5.43
N PRO A 132 -6.18 -13.69 5.59
CA PRO A 132 -5.94 -12.99 6.83
C PRO A 132 -6.40 -13.90 7.96
N SER A 133 -5.52 -14.18 8.91
CA SER A 133 -5.93 -14.82 10.13
C SER A 133 -7.16 -14.07 10.62
N GLU A 134 -8.30 -14.71 10.62
CA GLU A 134 -9.47 -14.12 11.23
C GLU A 134 -9.05 -13.72 12.64
N LYS A 135 -8.94 -12.42 12.86
CA LYS A 135 -8.87 -11.93 14.22
C LYS A 135 -10.06 -12.55 14.94
N PRO A 136 -9.84 -13.30 16.02
CA PRO A 136 -10.96 -13.85 16.73
C PRO A 136 -11.92 -12.69 16.99
N LYS A 137 -13.11 -12.78 16.46
CA LYS A 137 -14.17 -11.84 16.77
C LYS A 137 -14.20 -11.77 18.28
N LYS A 138 -13.88 -10.60 18.84
CA LYS A 138 -14.12 -10.39 20.25
C LYS A 138 -15.56 -10.78 20.49
N ARG A 139 -15.74 -11.94 21.06
CA ARG A 139 -17.06 -12.31 21.53
C ARG A 139 -17.44 -11.28 22.56
N ARG A 140 -18.46 -10.52 22.25
CA ARG A 140 -19.16 -9.79 23.29
C ARG A 140 -19.74 -10.80 24.22
N SER A 141 -19.09 -10.97 25.31
CA SER A 141 -19.70 -11.63 26.45
C SER A 141 -20.63 -10.65 27.12
#